data_e0543feed84b09ccf7876880c325076f
#
_entry.id   e0543feed84b09ccf7876880c325076f
#
_cell.length_a   1.000
_cell.length_b   1.000
_cell.length_c   1.000
_cell.angle_alpha   90.00
_cell.angle_beta   90.00
_cell.angle_gamma   90.00
#
_symmetry.space_group_name_H-M   'P 1'
#
loop_
_entity.id
_entity.type
_entity.pdbx_description
1 polymer ?
#
loop_
_entity_poly.entity_id
_entity_poly.type
_entity_poly.pdbx_seq_one_letter_code
_entity_poly.pdbx_strand_id
1 'polypeptide(L)'
;IRDSTYTVAVTVTYVNNTTESGSLTVTVGNYKWNSVDLNFGGLTGYVKTSNPVFSPDGKTMYIPTSTPAGHLFAIDVVSGEFKWVFAISQITYGGGALVAPDGTIYQCVRNATINNVYAINPNGTQKWAVKLDAAIGAFPALSADGVLYCLTNKSTLYALDASSGAIKWQQSLDGATGSAVAIDKAGNVYAGTSAAIYSFKPNK
;
A
#
# COMPACT_ATOMS: atom_id res chain seq x y z
N ILE A 1 -7.23 7.30 -24.75
CA ILE A 1 -8.05 6.07 -24.90
C ILE A 1 -9.48 6.58 -24.95
N ARG A 2 -10.21 6.29 -26.02
CA ARG A 2 -11.59 6.73 -26.21
C ARG A 2 -12.54 5.74 -25.57
N ASP A 3 -13.60 6.23 -24.91
CA ASP A 3 -14.72 5.40 -24.48
C ASP A 3 -15.29 4.67 -25.70
N SER A 4 -15.38 3.36 -25.64
CA SER A 4 -16.00 2.57 -26.68
C SER A 4 -17.45 2.30 -26.30
N THR A 5 -18.36 2.83 -27.10
CA THR A 5 -19.78 2.56 -26.97
C THR A 5 -20.17 1.46 -27.96
N TYR A 6 -20.74 0.38 -27.46
CA TYR A 6 -21.23 -0.72 -28.26
C TYR A 6 -22.76 -0.78 -28.17
N THR A 7 -23.41 -0.95 -29.30
CA THR A 7 -24.84 -1.21 -29.36
C THR A 7 -25.03 -2.71 -29.55
N VAL A 8 -25.65 -3.35 -28.59
CA VAL A 8 -25.98 -4.77 -28.64
C VAL A 8 -27.46 -4.90 -29.01
N ALA A 9 -27.76 -5.57 -30.10
CA ALA A 9 -29.11 -5.95 -30.43
C ALA A 9 -29.55 -7.11 -29.52
N VAL A 10 -30.63 -6.92 -28.81
CA VAL A 10 -31.19 -7.94 -27.92
C VAL A 10 -32.56 -8.34 -28.44
N THR A 11 -32.75 -9.64 -28.68
CA THR A 11 -34.06 -10.20 -29.03
C THR A 11 -34.51 -11.11 -27.90
N VAL A 12 -35.66 -10.82 -27.32
CA VAL A 12 -36.28 -11.64 -26.27
C VAL A 12 -37.40 -12.42 -26.91
N THR A 13 -37.35 -13.76 -26.84
CA THR A 13 -38.43 -14.64 -27.30
C THR A 13 -39.17 -15.14 -26.08
N TYR A 14 -40.46 -14.86 -26.04
CA TYR A 14 -41.35 -15.32 -24.96
C TYR A 14 -41.84 -16.76 -25.22
N VAL A 15 -42.35 -17.41 -24.19
CA VAL A 15 -42.84 -18.80 -24.24
C VAL A 15 -44.02 -18.97 -25.23
N ASN A 16 -44.72 -17.88 -25.57
CA ASN A 16 -45.78 -17.86 -26.58
C ASN A 16 -45.27 -17.63 -28.02
N ASN A 17 -43.95 -17.73 -28.26
CA ASN A 17 -43.27 -17.46 -29.51
C ASN A 17 -43.41 -16.01 -30.04
N THR A 18 -43.85 -15.07 -29.25
CA THR A 18 -43.68 -13.65 -29.60
C THR A 18 -42.28 -13.19 -29.33
N THR A 19 -41.76 -12.34 -30.20
CA THR A 19 -40.40 -11.78 -30.06
C THR A 19 -40.49 -10.27 -29.97
N GLU A 20 -39.77 -9.71 -29.01
CA GLU A 20 -39.49 -8.29 -28.96
C GLU A 20 -38.00 -8.06 -29.20
N SER A 21 -37.68 -7.09 -30.04
CA SER A 21 -36.33 -6.71 -30.36
C SER A 21 -36.07 -5.30 -29.88
N GLY A 22 -34.97 -5.11 -29.17
CA GLY A 22 -34.51 -3.82 -28.69
C GLY A 22 -33.00 -3.67 -28.86
N SER A 23 -32.51 -2.47 -28.70
CA SER A 23 -31.08 -2.22 -28.63
C SER A 23 -30.69 -1.77 -27.21
N LEU A 24 -29.65 -2.40 -26.66
CA LEU A 24 -29.01 -1.99 -25.43
C LEU A 24 -27.69 -1.29 -25.78
N THR A 25 -27.58 -0.03 -25.39
CA THR A 25 -26.30 0.68 -25.49
C THR A 25 -25.46 0.36 -24.26
N VAL A 26 -24.37 -0.37 -24.45
CA VAL A 26 -23.41 -0.65 -23.42
C VAL A 26 -22.23 0.31 -23.61
N THR A 27 -22.08 1.23 -22.68
CA THR A 27 -20.86 2.05 -22.60
C THR A 27 -19.84 1.27 -21.79
N VAL A 28 -18.80 0.76 -22.47
CA VAL A 28 -17.64 0.19 -21.78
C VAL A 28 -16.82 1.40 -21.34
N GLY A 29 -16.88 1.72 -20.05
CA GLY A 29 -16.00 2.73 -19.48
C GLY A 29 -14.53 2.33 -19.64
N ASN A 30 -13.62 3.30 -19.52
CA ASN A 30 -12.17 3.11 -19.61
C ASN A 30 -11.59 2.27 -18.44
N TYR A 31 -12.37 1.36 -17.89
CA TYR A 31 -11.91 0.47 -16.85
C TYR A 31 -11.15 -0.70 -17.47
N LYS A 32 -9.91 -0.92 -17.01
CA LYS A 32 -9.12 -2.08 -17.38
C LYS A 32 -9.77 -3.38 -16.87
N TRP A 33 -10.40 -3.29 -15.73
CA TRP A 33 -11.28 -4.27 -15.07
C TRP A 33 -12.27 -3.51 -14.17
N ASN A 34 -13.50 -4.02 -13.99
CA ASN A 34 -14.58 -3.28 -13.32
C ASN A 34 -14.34 -3.08 -11.82
N SER A 35 -13.91 -4.13 -11.14
CA SER A 35 -13.61 -4.10 -9.70
C SER A 35 -12.89 -5.38 -9.30
N VAL A 36 -12.17 -5.30 -8.17
CA VAL A 36 -11.63 -6.47 -7.48
C VAL A 36 -12.39 -6.59 -6.16
N ASP A 37 -13.08 -7.70 -5.97
CA ASP A 37 -13.68 -8.00 -4.68
C ASP A 37 -12.59 -8.45 -3.71
N LEU A 38 -12.34 -7.65 -2.67
CA LEU A 38 -11.34 -7.95 -1.65
C LEU A 38 -11.79 -9.01 -0.63
N ASN A 39 -12.97 -9.61 -0.82
CA ASN A 39 -13.46 -10.75 -0.03
C ASN A 39 -12.82 -12.07 -0.50
N PHE A 40 -11.53 -12.17 -0.48
CA PHE A 40 -10.80 -13.36 -0.90
C PHE A 40 -10.82 -14.43 0.20
N GLY A 41 -11.39 -15.62 -0.07
CA GLY A 41 -11.39 -16.75 0.85
C GLY A 41 -12.05 -16.47 2.22
N GLY A 42 -13.04 -15.57 2.29
CA GLY A 42 -13.67 -15.15 3.54
C GLY A 42 -12.91 -14.04 4.28
N LEU A 43 -11.80 -13.58 3.72
CA LEU A 43 -11.07 -12.41 4.23
C LEU A 43 -11.83 -11.16 3.80
N THR A 44 -12.42 -10.45 4.75
CA THR A 44 -13.06 -9.16 4.50
C THR A 44 -12.09 -8.04 4.84
N GLY A 45 -11.74 -7.21 3.87
CA GLY A 45 -10.86 -6.06 4.09
C GLY A 45 -11.45 -4.81 3.45
N TYR A 46 -11.55 -3.73 4.20
CA TYR A 46 -11.90 -2.43 3.63
C TYR A 46 -10.64 -1.65 3.29
N VAL A 47 -10.57 -1.14 2.06
CA VAL A 47 -9.55 -0.16 1.68
C VAL A 47 -9.88 1.14 2.39
N LYS A 48 -9.22 1.41 3.48
CA LYS A 48 -9.32 2.69 4.19
C LYS A 48 -8.01 3.46 4.06
N THR A 49 -8.04 4.59 3.42
CA THR A 49 -7.00 5.64 3.48
C THR A 49 -5.56 5.26 3.13
N SER A 50 -5.30 4.07 2.63
CA SER A 50 -3.97 3.66 2.16
C SER A 50 -3.92 3.71 0.64
N ASN A 51 -2.90 4.37 0.11
CA ASN A 51 -2.70 4.42 -1.33
C ASN A 51 -2.15 3.08 -1.83
N PRO A 52 -2.65 2.56 -2.97
CA PRO A 52 -2.01 1.44 -3.63
C PRO A 52 -0.60 1.84 -4.11
N VAL A 53 0.31 0.88 -4.09
CA VAL A 53 1.66 1.01 -4.64
C VAL A 53 1.92 -0.07 -5.67
N PHE A 54 2.88 0.14 -6.56
CA PHE A 54 3.14 -0.78 -7.67
C PHE A 54 4.53 -1.40 -7.58
N SER A 55 4.66 -2.62 -8.12
CA SER A 55 5.95 -3.23 -8.38
C SER A 55 6.78 -2.38 -9.35
N PRO A 56 8.12 -2.46 -9.32
CA PRO A 56 8.97 -1.67 -10.23
C PRO A 56 8.69 -1.89 -11.72
N ASP A 57 8.22 -3.08 -12.10
CA ASP A 57 7.83 -3.42 -13.46
C ASP A 57 6.38 -3.02 -13.82
N GLY A 58 5.64 -2.44 -12.87
CA GLY A 58 4.26 -2.00 -13.03
C GLY A 58 3.23 -3.12 -13.19
N LYS A 59 3.61 -4.39 -13.03
CA LYS A 59 2.72 -5.54 -13.29
C LYS A 59 1.91 -5.98 -12.07
N THR A 60 2.33 -5.59 -10.87
CA THR A 60 1.65 -5.94 -9.63
C THR A 60 1.28 -4.68 -8.86
N MET A 61 0.03 -4.60 -8.44
CA MET A 61 -0.46 -3.56 -7.54
C MET A 61 -0.59 -4.15 -6.14
N TYR A 62 -0.07 -3.44 -5.15
CA TYR A 62 -0.17 -3.81 -3.74
C TYR A 62 -1.15 -2.89 -3.03
N ILE A 63 -2.15 -3.48 -2.36
CA ILE A 63 -3.21 -2.73 -1.66
C ILE A 63 -3.21 -3.13 -0.19
N PRO A 64 -2.78 -2.25 0.72
CA PRO A 64 -2.96 -2.46 2.15
C PRO A 64 -4.41 -2.17 2.56
N THR A 65 -4.96 -3.04 3.41
CA THR A 65 -6.30 -2.91 3.96
C THR A 65 -6.28 -2.78 5.47
N SER A 66 -7.35 -2.25 6.07
CA SER A 66 -7.31 -1.85 7.48
C SER A 66 -8.27 -2.59 8.39
N THR A 67 -9.38 -3.13 7.92
CA THR A 67 -10.40 -3.77 8.79
C THR A 67 -11.17 -4.85 8.05
N PRO A 68 -11.69 -5.90 8.75
CA PRO A 68 -11.55 -6.22 10.18
C PRO A 68 -10.19 -6.79 10.56
N ALA A 69 -9.41 -7.27 9.58
CA ALA A 69 -8.02 -7.68 9.74
C ALA A 69 -7.17 -7.03 8.65
N GLY A 70 -6.01 -6.48 9.01
CA GLY A 70 -5.09 -5.89 8.04
C GLY A 70 -4.48 -6.94 7.13
N HIS A 71 -4.51 -6.67 5.84
CA HIS A 71 -3.86 -7.50 4.82
C HIS A 71 -3.12 -6.62 3.82
N LEU A 72 -2.12 -7.17 3.18
CA LEU A 72 -1.55 -6.63 1.96
C LEU A 72 -1.92 -7.57 0.82
N PHE A 73 -2.72 -7.07 -0.12
CA PHE A 73 -3.10 -7.80 -1.33
C PHE A 73 -2.15 -7.47 -2.46
N ALA A 74 -1.72 -8.48 -3.19
CA ALA A 74 -1.03 -8.31 -4.47
C ALA A 74 -1.96 -8.73 -5.61
N ILE A 75 -2.16 -7.83 -6.54
CA ILE A 75 -3.11 -7.96 -7.64
C ILE A 75 -2.37 -7.78 -8.95
N ASP A 76 -2.65 -8.64 -9.92
CA ASP A 76 -2.16 -8.49 -11.28
C ASP A 76 -2.81 -7.26 -11.92
N VAL A 77 -1.99 -6.33 -12.41
CA VAL A 77 -2.48 -5.07 -12.98
C VAL A 77 -3.22 -5.29 -14.31
N VAL A 78 -2.96 -6.38 -15.01
CA VAL A 78 -3.59 -6.66 -16.32
C VAL A 78 -4.93 -7.36 -16.15
N SER A 79 -4.96 -8.45 -15.36
CA SER A 79 -6.16 -9.27 -15.18
C SER A 79 -7.06 -8.82 -14.04
N GLY A 80 -6.52 -8.13 -13.03
CA GLY A 80 -7.23 -7.83 -11.80
C GLY A 80 -7.28 -9.00 -10.82
N GLU A 81 -6.60 -10.12 -11.12
CA GLU A 81 -6.61 -11.32 -10.29
C GLU A 81 -5.63 -11.20 -9.11
N PHE A 82 -5.96 -11.88 -8.01
CA PHE A 82 -5.08 -11.99 -6.87
C PHE A 82 -3.86 -12.86 -7.18
N LYS A 83 -2.68 -12.34 -6.87
CA LYS A 83 -1.43 -13.11 -6.89
C LYS A 83 -1.17 -13.76 -5.54
N TRP A 84 -1.31 -13.00 -4.47
CA TRP A 84 -1.15 -13.46 -3.09
C TRP A 84 -1.75 -12.45 -2.11
N VAL A 85 -1.91 -12.91 -0.87
CA VAL A 85 -2.35 -12.11 0.27
C VAL A 85 -1.40 -12.35 1.44
N PHE A 86 -0.90 -11.25 2.03
CA PHE A 86 -0.10 -11.30 3.24
C PHE A 86 -0.95 -10.83 4.43
N ALA A 87 -1.10 -11.68 5.45
CA ALA A 87 -1.84 -11.34 6.65
C ALA A 87 -0.98 -10.45 7.56
N ILE A 88 -1.45 -9.24 7.82
CA ILE A 88 -0.90 -8.34 8.82
C ILE A 88 -1.82 -8.49 10.03
N SER A 89 -1.38 -9.20 11.06
CA SER A 89 -2.22 -9.76 12.13
C SER A 89 -3.10 -8.78 12.90
N GLN A 90 -3.21 -7.51 12.53
CA GLN A 90 -4.13 -6.52 13.12
C GLN A 90 -4.38 -5.30 12.21
N ILE A 91 -5.36 -4.49 12.61
CA ILE A 91 -5.89 -3.31 11.91
C ILE A 91 -4.79 -2.32 11.55
N THR A 92 -4.62 -2.04 10.26
CA THR A 92 -3.68 -1.03 9.76
C THR A 92 -4.43 0.26 9.41
N TYR A 93 -4.48 1.23 10.30
CA TYR A 93 -4.95 2.57 9.95
C TYR A 93 -3.79 3.40 9.38
N GLY A 94 -3.88 3.77 8.11
CA GLY A 94 -3.06 4.85 7.55
C GLY A 94 -1.54 4.62 7.47
N GLY A 95 -1.05 3.41 7.72
CA GLY A 95 0.34 3.05 7.44
C GLY A 95 0.52 2.85 5.94
N GLY A 96 1.43 3.61 5.31
CA GLY A 96 1.72 3.48 3.89
C GLY A 96 2.61 2.29 3.59
N ALA A 97 2.45 1.74 2.39
CA ALA A 97 3.42 0.82 1.80
C ALA A 97 4.40 1.59 0.90
N LEU A 98 5.62 1.08 0.79
CA LEU A 98 6.66 1.55 -0.12
C LEU A 98 7.27 0.34 -0.81
N VAL A 99 7.55 0.43 -2.10
CA VAL A 99 8.21 -0.65 -2.85
C VAL A 99 9.59 -0.19 -3.26
N ALA A 100 10.58 -1.01 -2.91
CA ALA A 100 11.97 -0.79 -3.29
C ALA A 100 12.25 -1.19 -4.75
N PRO A 101 13.36 -0.74 -5.35
CA PRO A 101 13.75 -1.13 -6.70
C PRO A 101 13.95 -2.64 -6.90
N ASP A 102 14.30 -3.39 -5.85
CA ASP A 102 14.42 -4.85 -5.86
C ASP A 102 13.06 -5.57 -5.75
N GLY A 103 11.96 -4.81 -5.62
CA GLY A 103 10.61 -5.31 -5.45
C GLY A 103 10.21 -5.62 -4.00
N THR A 104 11.10 -5.45 -3.01
CA THR A 104 10.77 -5.60 -1.59
C THR A 104 9.71 -4.56 -1.21
N ILE A 105 8.65 -5.02 -0.53
CA ILE A 105 7.57 -4.16 -0.07
C ILE A 105 7.77 -3.89 1.43
N TYR A 106 7.89 -2.62 1.81
CA TYR A 106 7.93 -2.19 3.20
C TYR A 106 6.55 -1.69 3.61
N GLN A 107 5.91 -2.43 4.50
CA GLN A 107 4.58 -2.11 5.02
C GLN A 107 4.68 -1.62 6.46
N CYS A 108 4.30 -0.37 6.68
CA CYS A 108 4.16 0.19 8.02
C CYS A 108 2.77 -0.08 8.57
N VAL A 109 2.71 -0.46 9.85
CA VAL A 109 1.46 -0.77 10.56
C VAL A 109 1.19 0.28 11.63
N ARG A 110 0.03 0.91 11.54
CA ARG A 110 -0.46 1.88 12.52
C ARG A 110 -1.50 1.25 13.43
N ASN A 111 -1.04 0.56 14.45
CA ASN A 111 -1.90 -0.01 15.48
C ASN A 111 -1.36 0.35 16.88
N ALA A 112 -2.26 0.53 17.86
CA ALA A 112 -1.89 0.83 19.25
C ALA A 112 -1.20 -0.35 19.96
N THR A 113 -1.41 -1.59 19.51
CA THR A 113 -0.87 -2.81 20.14
C THR A 113 0.30 -3.43 19.38
N ILE A 114 0.40 -3.19 18.08
CA ILE A 114 1.47 -3.72 17.22
C ILE A 114 2.06 -2.57 16.41
N ASN A 115 3.31 -2.26 16.67
CA ASN A 115 4.02 -1.16 16.01
C ASN A 115 5.15 -1.76 15.18
N ASN A 116 4.82 -2.41 14.08
CA ASN A 116 5.77 -3.14 13.29
C ASN A 116 5.98 -2.49 11.90
N VAL A 117 7.19 -2.63 11.41
CA VAL A 117 7.51 -2.52 10.00
C VAL A 117 7.74 -3.93 9.47
N TYR A 118 7.08 -4.26 8.39
CA TYR A 118 7.27 -5.51 7.67
C TYR A 118 8.03 -5.25 6.38
N ALA A 119 9.03 -6.06 6.08
CA ALA A 119 9.55 -6.24 4.73
C ALA A 119 9.01 -7.54 4.17
N ILE A 120 8.43 -7.46 2.98
CA ILE A 120 7.74 -8.55 2.32
C ILE A 120 8.40 -8.74 0.95
N ASN A 121 8.75 -9.97 0.62
CA ASN A 121 9.28 -10.31 -0.70
C ASN A 121 8.22 -10.16 -1.79
N PRO A 122 8.61 -9.96 -3.07
CA PRO A 122 7.67 -9.86 -4.19
C PRO A 122 6.72 -11.07 -4.34
N ASN A 123 7.09 -12.22 -3.81
CA ASN A 123 6.28 -13.44 -3.81
C ASN A 123 5.30 -13.55 -2.62
N GLY A 124 5.20 -12.52 -1.76
CA GLY A 124 4.29 -12.48 -0.62
C GLY A 124 4.83 -13.12 0.67
N THR A 125 6.07 -13.59 0.70
CA THR A 125 6.68 -14.13 1.93
C THR A 125 7.31 -13.01 2.76
N GLN A 126 7.26 -13.13 4.09
CA GLN A 126 7.93 -12.18 4.99
C GLN A 126 9.45 -12.30 4.84
N LYS A 127 10.11 -11.15 4.63
CA LYS A 127 11.58 -11.05 4.65
C LYS A 127 12.07 -10.82 6.08
N TRP A 128 11.51 -9.82 6.74
CA TRP A 128 11.72 -9.52 8.16
C TRP A 128 10.56 -8.69 8.71
N ALA A 129 10.47 -8.60 10.03
CA ALA A 129 9.58 -7.68 10.73
C ALA A 129 10.28 -7.12 11.96
N VAL A 130 10.05 -5.84 12.26
CA VAL A 130 10.63 -5.17 13.43
C VAL A 130 9.56 -4.39 14.18
N LYS A 131 9.65 -4.43 15.52
CA LYS A 131 8.79 -3.68 16.42
C LYS A 131 9.49 -2.39 16.85
N LEU A 132 8.85 -1.25 16.61
CA LEU A 132 9.29 0.05 17.07
C LEU A 132 8.55 0.48 18.34
N ASP A 133 8.90 1.64 18.89
CA ASP A 133 8.38 2.16 20.18
C ASP A 133 6.92 2.62 20.13
N ALA A 134 6.40 2.92 18.93
CA ALA A 134 5.03 3.36 18.74
C ALA A 134 4.54 3.09 17.30
N ALA A 135 3.24 3.29 17.08
CA ALA A 135 2.61 3.22 15.77
C ALA A 135 3.28 4.18 14.78
N ILE A 136 3.35 3.79 13.51
CA ILE A 136 3.92 4.63 12.46
C ILE A 136 2.78 5.44 11.84
N GLY A 137 2.86 6.75 12.01
CA GLY A 137 1.83 7.69 11.55
C GLY A 137 2.05 8.21 10.13
N ALA A 138 3.24 7.98 9.57
CA ALA A 138 3.71 8.56 8.33
C ALA A 138 4.15 7.48 7.32
N PHE A 139 4.24 7.85 6.05
CA PHE A 139 4.85 6.99 5.04
C PHE A 139 6.36 6.88 5.30
N PRO A 140 6.94 5.68 5.18
CA PRO A 140 8.37 5.49 5.27
C PRO A 140 9.07 6.06 4.03
N ALA A 141 10.36 6.35 4.15
CA ALA A 141 11.22 6.70 3.03
C ALA A 141 12.42 5.75 2.96
N LEU A 142 12.81 5.40 1.75
CA LEU A 142 13.96 4.53 1.48
C LEU A 142 15.03 5.33 0.76
N SER A 143 16.24 5.35 1.33
CA SER A 143 17.40 5.96 0.68
C SER A 143 18.05 5.03 -0.35
N ALA A 144 18.83 5.60 -1.26
CA ALA A 144 19.51 4.84 -2.31
C ALA A 144 20.57 3.87 -1.74
N ASP A 145 21.11 4.14 -0.56
CA ASP A 145 22.07 3.31 0.15
C ASP A 145 21.42 2.24 1.06
N GLY A 146 20.08 2.04 0.92
CA GLY A 146 19.38 0.95 1.58
C GLY A 146 19.06 1.21 3.05
N VAL A 147 18.79 2.46 3.43
CA VAL A 147 18.30 2.81 4.76
C VAL A 147 16.81 3.17 4.69
N LEU A 148 16.00 2.48 5.47
CA LEU A 148 14.57 2.73 5.60
C LEU A 148 14.32 3.64 6.81
N TYR A 149 13.72 4.80 6.56
CA TYR A 149 13.39 5.78 7.60
C TYR A 149 11.90 5.72 7.95
N CYS A 150 11.63 5.55 9.24
CA CYS A 150 10.28 5.45 9.79
C CYS A 150 10.11 6.45 10.94
N LEU A 151 9.03 7.25 10.89
CA LEU A 151 8.70 8.20 11.94
C LEU A 151 7.49 7.70 12.73
N THR A 152 7.68 7.47 14.04
CA THR A 152 6.62 6.93 14.91
C THR A 152 5.75 8.05 15.50
N ASN A 153 4.57 7.70 16.01
CA ASN A 153 3.64 8.64 16.66
C ASN A 153 4.19 9.21 17.99
N LYS A 154 5.28 8.67 18.51
CA LYS A 154 6.05 9.25 19.62
C LYS A 154 7.14 10.22 19.17
N SER A 155 7.10 10.62 17.89
CA SER A 155 8.09 11.51 17.31
C SER A 155 9.51 10.96 17.32
N THR A 156 9.67 9.64 17.28
CA THR A 156 10.98 9.00 17.13
C THR A 156 11.21 8.66 15.67
N LEU A 157 12.25 9.23 15.10
CA LEU A 157 12.74 8.87 13.77
C LEU A 157 13.71 7.68 13.90
N TYR A 158 13.39 6.60 13.21
CA TYR A 158 14.21 5.40 13.11
C TYR A 158 14.86 5.31 11.75
N ALA A 159 16.14 4.94 11.71
CA ALA A 159 16.83 4.49 10.52
C ALA A 159 17.08 2.99 10.64
N LEU A 160 16.51 2.22 9.73
CA LEU A 160 16.60 0.77 9.68
C LEU A 160 17.44 0.33 8.50
N ASP A 161 18.23 -0.71 8.66
CA ASP A 161 18.82 -1.42 7.53
C ASP A 161 17.71 -2.08 6.72
N ALA A 162 17.54 -1.70 5.48
CA ALA A 162 16.43 -2.15 4.64
C ALA A 162 16.50 -3.65 4.30
N SER A 163 17.70 -4.25 4.36
CA SER A 163 17.89 -5.66 4.06
C SER A 163 17.53 -6.59 5.22
N SER A 164 17.76 -6.14 6.46
CA SER A 164 17.63 -6.95 7.68
C SER A 164 16.61 -6.46 8.69
N GLY A 165 16.17 -5.19 8.60
CA GLY A 165 15.33 -4.54 9.60
C GLY A 165 16.07 -4.11 10.86
N ALA A 166 17.39 -4.25 10.92
CA ALA A 166 18.19 -3.84 12.07
C ALA A 166 18.14 -2.32 12.25
N ILE A 167 17.96 -1.87 13.49
CA ILE A 167 17.99 -0.45 13.84
C ILE A 167 19.43 0.04 13.75
N LYS A 168 19.72 0.93 12.81
CA LYS A 168 21.04 1.59 12.68
C LYS A 168 21.18 2.72 13.70
N TRP A 169 20.14 3.54 13.79
CA TRP A 169 20.03 4.61 14.78
C TRP A 169 18.59 5.06 14.97
N GLN A 170 18.34 5.81 16.03
CA GLN A 170 17.07 6.46 16.29
C GLN A 170 17.31 7.85 16.90
N GLN A 171 16.34 8.74 16.72
CA GLN A 171 16.37 10.09 17.25
C GLN A 171 14.97 10.54 17.65
N SER A 172 14.81 10.92 18.92
CA SER A 172 13.58 11.58 19.37
C SER A 172 13.55 13.02 18.88
N LEU A 173 12.38 13.45 18.41
CA LEU A 173 12.11 14.81 17.91
C LEU A 173 11.10 15.48 18.83
N ASP A 174 11.12 16.82 18.88
CA ASP A 174 10.14 17.57 19.65
C ASP A 174 8.83 17.74 18.89
N GLY A 175 7.70 17.79 19.59
CA GLY A 175 6.37 17.98 19.02
C GLY A 175 5.69 16.67 18.60
N ALA A 176 4.43 16.78 18.17
CA ALA A 176 3.67 15.64 17.69
C ALA A 176 3.99 15.37 16.20
N THR A 177 3.95 14.10 15.80
CA THR A 177 4.16 13.72 14.40
C THR A 177 2.92 13.99 13.55
N GLY A 178 3.13 14.46 12.33
CA GLY A 178 2.05 14.74 11.40
C GLY A 178 2.43 14.64 9.93
N SER A 179 3.72 14.44 9.61
CA SER A 179 4.18 14.45 8.22
C SER A 179 4.97 13.20 7.84
N ALA A 180 5.08 12.96 6.53
CA ALA A 180 5.92 11.93 5.96
C ALA A 180 7.42 12.28 6.11
N VAL A 181 8.27 11.27 6.06
CA VAL A 181 9.72 11.42 5.90
C VAL A 181 10.03 11.63 4.42
N ALA A 182 10.91 12.56 4.10
CA ALA A 182 11.40 12.80 2.76
C ALA A 182 12.92 12.72 2.71
N ILE A 183 13.45 12.37 1.53
CA ILE A 183 14.89 12.27 1.29
C ILE A 183 15.20 13.07 0.03
N ASP A 184 16.20 13.93 0.09
CA ASP A 184 16.64 14.69 -1.09
C ASP A 184 17.66 13.88 -1.92
N LYS A 185 18.06 14.46 -3.07
CA LYS A 185 19.00 13.83 -3.98
C LYS A 185 20.41 13.63 -3.37
N ALA A 186 20.77 14.43 -2.37
CA ALA A 186 22.03 14.32 -1.64
C ALA A 186 21.96 13.28 -0.51
N GLY A 187 20.79 12.69 -0.26
CA GLY A 187 20.52 11.72 0.79
C GLY A 187 20.20 12.35 2.14
N ASN A 188 20.01 13.68 2.23
CA ASN A 188 19.56 14.30 3.47
C ASN A 188 18.11 13.90 3.75
N VAL A 189 17.84 13.58 5.01
CA VAL A 189 16.53 13.11 5.49
C VAL A 189 15.81 14.26 6.19
N TYR A 190 14.56 14.46 5.83
CA TYR A 190 13.70 15.50 6.41
C TYR A 190 12.51 14.86 7.11
N ALA A 191 12.26 15.27 8.35
CA ALA A 191 11.12 14.83 9.14
C ALA A 191 10.44 16.04 9.76
N GLY A 192 9.11 16.12 9.61
CA GLY A 192 8.31 17.21 10.16
C GLY A 192 7.54 16.76 11.41
N THR A 193 7.48 17.65 12.39
CA THR A 193 6.62 17.55 13.57
C THR A 193 5.79 18.82 13.70
N SER A 194 4.92 18.89 14.71
CA SER A 194 4.19 20.12 15.01
C SER A 194 5.10 21.26 15.52
N ALA A 195 6.31 20.94 15.97
CA ALA A 195 7.26 21.90 16.52
C ALA A 195 8.22 22.44 15.45
N ALA A 196 8.72 21.57 14.54
CA ALA A 196 9.77 21.96 13.60
C ALA A 196 9.87 20.97 12.40
N ILE A 197 10.66 21.39 11.39
CA ILE A 197 11.19 20.50 10.36
C ILE A 197 12.65 20.22 10.72
N TYR A 198 12.99 18.96 10.82
CA TYR A 198 14.33 18.47 11.12
C TYR A 198 15.00 17.96 9.85
N SER A 199 16.29 18.24 9.72
CA SER A 199 17.13 17.72 8.64
C SER A 199 18.30 16.96 9.21
N PHE A 200 18.54 15.78 8.64
CA PHE A 200 19.64 14.88 9.04
C PHE A 200 20.52 14.61 7.82
N LYS A 201 21.85 14.61 8.04
CA LYS A 201 22.79 14.18 7.00
C LYS A 201 22.64 12.68 6.71
N PRO A 202 23.02 12.22 5.50
CA PRO A 202 23.16 10.80 5.22
C PRO A 202 24.12 10.16 6.23
N ASN A 203 23.80 8.97 6.70
CA ASN A 203 24.69 8.19 7.58
C ASN A 203 25.11 8.90 8.89
N LYS A 204 24.10 9.42 9.62
CA LYS A 204 24.32 9.90 10.99
C LYS A 204 24.81 8.79 11.93
#